data_275678ae5bd7ccb22270cc37f4538856
#
_entry.id   275678ae5bd7ccb22270cc37f4538856
#
_cell.length_a   1.000
_cell.length_b   1.000
_cell.length_c   1.000
_cell.angle_alpha   90.00
_cell.angle_beta   90.00
_cell.angle_gamma   90.00
#
_symmetry.space_group_name_H-M   'P 1'
#
loop_
_entity.id
_entity.type
_entity.pdbx_description
1 polymer ?
#
loop_
_entity_poly.entity_id
_entity_poly.type
_entity_poly.pdbx_seq_one_letter_code
_entity_poly.pdbx_strand_id
1 'polypeptide(L)'
;MSSADQVEELESSELGTKEYWEASYDTEIQNYKDHGDVGEVWFDEDSQLRIIRWIEKQEERIKQDDAIIDLGSGNGMMLVELAREGYSNLTGVDYSPKAIKLAKAICTDQELSITYKVADLLDDAVVRSLGKFSVVHDKGTYDAISLNPDDSKTMRELYIGAVRQLLRDDGMFILTSCNWTQAELVKSFAEHFVLHVVIPTPTFKFGGSVGNVVTSVVFVKK
;
A
#
# COMPACT_ATOMS: atom_id res chain seq x y z
N MET A 1 29.89 13.95 9.93
CA MET A 1 28.46 13.66 9.84
C MET A 1 28.14 12.65 10.93
N SER A 2 27.30 13.01 11.87
CA SER A 2 26.98 12.20 13.05
C SER A 2 26.14 10.98 12.65
N SER A 3 26.40 9.82 13.26
CA SER A 3 25.66 8.55 13.06
C SER A 3 24.18 8.60 13.48
N ALA A 4 23.68 9.76 13.88
CA ALA A 4 22.28 9.98 14.29
C ALA A 4 21.32 10.27 13.12
N ASP A 5 21.83 10.35 11.88
CA ASP A 5 21.04 10.79 10.72
C ASP A 5 20.62 9.67 9.75
N GLN A 6 20.90 8.42 10.03
CA GLN A 6 20.44 7.31 9.18
C GLN A 6 19.22 6.61 9.79
N VAL A 7 18.24 6.25 8.95
CA VAL A 7 17.17 5.33 9.32
C VAL A 7 17.82 3.97 9.51
N GLU A 8 17.50 3.27 10.60
CA GLU A 8 18.03 1.92 10.85
C GLU A 8 17.48 0.95 9.81
N GLU A 9 18.37 0.15 9.20
CA GLU A 9 17.94 -0.83 8.20
C GLU A 9 17.25 -2.01 8.89
N LEU A 10 16.18 -2.50 8.30
CA LEU A 10 15.47 -3.69 8.79
C LEU A 10 16.27 -4.96 8.47
N GLU A 11 16.15 -5.96 9.32
CA GLU A 11 16.61 -7.31 8.99
C GLU A 11 15.79 -7.86 7.82
N SER A 12 16.46 -8.47 6.85
CA SER A 12 15.79 -9.08 5.69
C SER A 12 14.91 -10.27 6.11
N SER A 13 13.86 -10.50 5.33
CA SER A 13 12.89 -11.57 5.58
C SER A 13 12.40 -12.15 4.25
N GLU A 14 11.89 -13.38 4.27
CA GLU A 14 11.22 -13.99 3.11
C GLU A 14 10.05 -13.14 2.59
N LEU A 15 9.39 -12.35 3.47
CA LEU A 15 8.33 -11.40 3.10
C LEU A 15 8.81 -10.32 2.11
N GLY A 16 10.11 -10.12 1.96
CA GLY A 16 10.71 -9.24 0.97
C GLY A 16 10.93 -9.90 -0.40
N THR A 17 10.55 -11.18 -0.57
CA THR A 17 10.84 -11.95 -1.79
C THR A 17 9.59 -12.22 -2.62
N LYS A 18 9.78 -12.28 -3.94
CA LYS A 18 8.69 -12.60 -4.87
C LYS A 18 8.22 -14.05 -4.71
N GLU A 19 9.15 -14.95 -4.43
CA GLU A 19 8.90 -16.38 -4.25
C GLU A 19 7.92 -16.65 -3.12
N TYR A 20 8.07 -15.95 -2.00
CA TYR A 20 7.15 -16.04 -0.87
C TYR A 20 5.72 -15.65 -1.28
N TRP A 21 5.55 -14.50 -1.92
CA TRP A 21 4.23 -14.00 -2.30
C TRP A 21 3.57 -14.85 -3.40
N GLU A 22 4.35 -15.33 -4.37
CA GLU A 22 3.83 -16.25 -5.39
C GLU A 22 3.34 -17.57 -4.77
N ALA A 23 4.01 -18.11 -3.76
CA ALA A 23 3.57 -19.30 -3.05
C ALA A 23 2.35 -19.04 -2.17
N SER A 24 2.31 -17.91 -1.47
CA SER A 24 1.16 -17.48 -0.66
C SER A 24 -0.10 -17.35 -1.51
N TYR A 25 -0.03 -16.62 -2.63
CA TYR A 25 -1.20 -16.45 -3.51
C TYR A 25 -1.64 -17.74 -4.22
N ASP A 26 -0.78 -18.74 -4.41
CA ASP A 26 -1.22 -20.06 -4.87
C ASP A 26 -2.17 -20.69 -3.86
N THR A 27 -1.83 -20.62 -2.58
CA THR A 27 -2.66 -21.16 -1.49
C THR A 27 -3.98 -20.38 -1.39
N GLU A 28 -3.93 -19.04 -1.41
CA GLU A 28 -5.12 -18.22 -1.32
C GLU A 28 -6.07 -18.42 -2.52
N ILE A 29 -5.56 -18.57 -3.74
CA ILE A 29 -6.38 -18.90 -4.92
C ILE A 29 -7.09 -20.24 -4.73
N GLN A 30 -6.43 -21.24 -4.14
CA GLN A 30 -7.06 -22.51 -3.89
C GLN A 30 -8.13 -22.41 -2.81
N ASN A 31 -7.87 -21.73 -1.70
CA ASN A 31 -8.82 -21.50 -0.63
C ASN A 31 -10.05 -20.74 -1.15
N TYR A 32 -9.83 -19.71 -2.00
CA TYR A 32 -10.93 -18.97 -2.61
C TYR A 32 -11.83 -19.85 -3.49
N LYS A 33 -11.24 -20.73 -4.30
CA LYS A 33 -12.02 -21.65 -5.16
C LYS A 33 -12.81 -22.68 -4.36
N ASP A 34 -12.24 -23.17 -3.26
CA ASP A 34 -12.82 -24.27 -2.49
C ASP A 34 -13.86 -23.77 -1.48
N HIS A 35 -13.68 -22.58 -0.93
CA HIS A 35 -14.43 -22.08 0.23
C HIS A 35 -14.92 -20.62 0.09
N GLY A 36 -14.54 -19.91 -0.96
CA GLY A 36 -14.84 -18.47 -1.11
C GLY A 36 -14.05 -17.58 -0.14
N ASP A 37 -12.95 -18.12 0.43
CA ASP A 37 -12.09 -17.37 1.34
C ASP A 37 -11.24 -16.38 0.55
N VAL A 38 -11.44 -15.08 0.78
CA VAL A 38 -10.75 -13.99 0.08
C VAL A 38 -9.26 -13.87 0.41
N GLY A 39 -8.78 -14.62 1.40
CA GLY A 39 -7.41 -14.56 1.88
C GLY A 39 -7.19 -13.51 2.96
N GLU A 40 -5.93 -13.32 3.35
CA GLU A 40 -5.57 -12.45 4.46
C GLU A 40 -5.65 -10.95 4.05
N VAL A 41 -6.30 -10.16 4.91
CA VAL A 41 -6.24 -8.69 4.84
C VAL A 41 -5.09 -8.21 5.73
N TRP A 42 -3.95 -7.91 5.13
CA TRP A 42 -2.76 -7.47 5.85
C TRP A 42 -3.04 -6.24 6.74
N PHE A 43 -2.49 -6.26 7.96
CA PHE A 43 -2.71 -5.27 9.03
C PHE A 43 -4.14 -5.17 9.54
N ASP A 44 -4.94 -6.24 9.35
CA ASP A 44 -6.34 -6.40 9.74
C ASP A 44 -7.36 -5.51 8.97
N GLU A 45 -8.61 -5.94 9.06
CA GLU A 45 -9.74 -5.21 8.46
C GLU A 45 -10.00 -3.85 9.12
N ASP A 46 -9.76 -3.73 10.43
CA ASP A 46 -9.95 -2.47 11.15
C ASP A 46 -8.97 -1.39 10.69
N SER A 47 -7.74 -1.78 10.35
CA SER A 47 -6.74 -0.86 9.77
C SER A 47 -7.17 -0.41 8.37
N GLN A 48 -7.67 -1.32 7.55
CA GLN A 48 -8.20 -1.01 6.22
C GLN A 48 -9.41 -0.06 6.31
N LEU A 49 -10.42 -0.40 7.12
CA LEU A 49 -11.62 0.41 7.31
C LEU A 49 -11.31 1.82 7.87
N ARG A 50 -10.26 1.94 8.67
CA ARG A 50 -9.81 3.23 9.20
C ARG A 50 -9.31 4.16 8.10
N ILE A 51 -8.59 3.62 7.12
CA ILE A 51 -8.13 4.37 5.94
C ILE A 51 -9.31 4.76 5.07
N ILE A 52 -10.23 3.85 4.79
CA ILE A 52 -11.43 4.11 3.99
C ILE A 52 -12.25 5.24 4.63
N ARG A 53 -12.54 5.14 5.92
CA ARG A 53 -13.25 6.20 6.66
C ARG A 53 -12.52 7.53 6.68
N TRP A 54 -11.19 7.51 6.61
CA TRP A 54 -10.43 8.74 6.48
C TRP A 54 -10.58 9.33 5.07
N ILE A 55 -10.53 8.52 4.03
CA ILE A 55 -10.75 8.93 2.63
C ILE A 55 -12.15 9.54 2.48
N GLU A 56 -13.20 8.90 2.99
CA GLU A 56 -14.58 9.39 2.97
C GLU A 56 -14.72 10.79 3.59
N LYS A 57 -14.02 11.05 4.70
CA LYS A 57 -14.02 12.37 5.35
C LYS A 57 -13.30 13.46 4.55
N GLN A 58 -12.63 13.12 3.45
CA GLN A 58 -11.97 14.09 2.57
C GLN A 58 -12.83 14.49 1.36
N GLU A 59 -14.14 14.45 1.46
CA GLU A 59 -15.10 14.70 0.36
C GLU A 59 -14.85 15.98 -0.44
N GLU A 60 -14.25 17.00 0.16
CA GLU A 60 -13.89 18.24 -0.53
C GLU A 60 -12.67 18.07 -1.45
N ARG A 61 -11.79 17.12 -1.15
CA ARG A 61 -10.50 16.90 -1.80
C ARG A 61 -10.41 15.61 -2.61
N ILE A 62 -11.16 14.59 -2.22
CA ILE A 62 -11.19 13.27 -2.88
C ILE A 62 -12.64 12.99 -3.28
N LYS A 63 -12.90 12.98 -4.60
CA LYS A 63 -14.22 12.70 -5.16
C LYS A 63 -14.35 11.21 -5.46
N GLN A 64 -15.59 10.71 -5.54
CA GLN A 64 -15.85 9.29 -5.85
C GLN A 64 -15.39 8.85 -7.25
N ASP A 65 -15.21 9.79 -8.18
CA ASP A 65 -14.69 9.55 -9.53
C ASP A 65 -13.19 9.88 -9.68
N ASP A 66 -12.53 10.31 -8.61
CA ASP A 66 -11.09 10.51 -8.60
C ASP A 66 -10.33 9.20 -8.81
N ALA A 67 -9.24 9.30 -9.56
CA ALA A 67 -8.39 8.13 -9.82
C ALA A 67 -7.61 7.74 -8.56
N ILE A 68 -7.86 6.53 -8.06
CA ILE A 68 -7.20 5.93 -6.91
C ILE A 68 -6.43 4.69 -7.36
N ILE A 69 -5.17 4.56 -6.94
CA ILE A 69 -4.35 3.38 -7.16
C ILE A 69 -3.92 2.77 -5.83
N ASP A 70 -4.02 1.44 -5.73
CA ASP A 70 -3.52 0.63 -4.62
C ASP A 70 -2.26 -0.13 -5.06
N LEU A 71 -1.15 0.14 -4.40
CA LEU A 71 0.18 -0.38 -4.71
C LEU A 71 0.45 -1.67 -3.93
N GLY A 72 0.73 -2.79 -4.65
CA GLY A 72 0.79 -4.11 -4.04
C GLY A 72 -0.59 -4.52 -3.52
N SER A 73 -1.59 -4.46 -4.41
CA SER A 73 -2.99 -4.60 -4.01
C SER A 73 -3.39 -5.99 -3.48
N GLY A 74 -2.52 -6.99 -3.63
CA GLY A 74 -2.74 -8.34 -3.15
C GLY A 74 -4.06 -8.94 -3.65
N ASN A 75 -4.91 -9.38 -2.71
CA ASN A 75 -6.25 -9.91 -3.00
C ASN A 75 -7.28 -8.83 -3.43
N GLY A 76 -6.89 -7.55 -3.41
CA GLY A 76 -7.72 -6.44 -3.89
C GLY A 76 -8.80 -5.96 -2.93
N MET A 77 -8.87 -6.46 -1.70
CA MET A 77 -9.96 -6.16 -0.77
C MET A 77 -10.06 -4.68 -0.38
N MET A 78 -8.94 -3.93 -0.38
CA MET A 78 -8.99 -2.47 -0.17
C MET A 78 -9.83 -1.77 -1.24
N LEU A 79 -9.62 -2.12 -2.49
CA LEU A 79 -10.36 -1.52 -3.61
C LEU A 79 -11.80 -2.05 -3.70
N VAL A 80 -12.04 -3.28 -3.31
CA VAL A 80 -13.39 -3.85 -3.19
C VAL A 80 -14.22 -3.03 -2.20
N GLU A 81 -13.69 -2.73 -1.03
CA GLU A 81 -14.39 -1.91 -0.03
C GLU A 81 -14.59 -0.46 -0.51
N LEU A 82 -13.57 0.16 -1.13
CA LEU A 82 -13.73 1.49 -1.75
C LEU A 82 -14.81 1.50 -2.83
N ALA A 83 -14.91 0.45 -3.65
CA ALA A 83 -15.96 0.34 -4.66
C ALA A 83 -17.36 0.24 -4.03
N ARG A 84 -17.51 -0.46 -2.90
CA ARG A 84 -18.75 -0.54 -2.12
C ARG A 84 -19.17 0.81 -1.55
N GLU A 85 -18.20 1.67 -1.19
CA GLU A 85 -18.43 3.04 -0.72
C GLU A 85 -18.67 4.04 -1.88
N GLY A 86 -18.72 3.54 -3.14
CA GLY A 86 -19.11 4.32 -4.31
C GLY A 86 -17.95 4.93 -5.09
N TYR A 87 -16.69 4.64 -4.76
CA TYR A 87 -15.56 5.05 -5.57
C TYR A 87 -15.50 4.24 -6.87
N SER A 88 -15.37 4.91 -8.02
CA SER A 88 -15.58 4.29 -9.33
C SER A 88 -14.34 4.17 -10.21
N ASN A 89 -13.28 4.93 -9.93
CA ASN A 89 -12.07 4.97 -10.74
C ASN A 89 -10.87 4.34 -9.99
N LEU A 90 -10.95 3.01 -9.84
CA LEU A 90 -10.06 2.24 -8.98
C LEU A 90 -9.11 1.38 -9.80
N THR A 91 -7.83 1.42 -9.44
CA THR A 91 -6.77 0.61 -10.05
C THR A 91 -5.97 -0.09 -8.96
N GLY A 92 -5.83 -1.42 -9.05
CA GLY A 92 -4.92 -2.21 -8.23
C GLY A 92 -3.74 -2.70 -9.06
N VAL A 93 -2.55 -2.61 -8.50
CA VAL A 93 -1.33 -3.15 -9.12
C VAL A 93 -0.59 -4.05 -8.15
N ASP A 94 -0.05 -5.12 -8.69
CA ASP A 94 0.81 -6.05 -7.95
C ASP A 94 1.81 -6.67 -8.93
N TYR A 95 3.01 -6.97 -8.47
CA TYR A 95 4.02 -7.63 -9.31
C TYR A 95 3.76 -9.13 -9.46
N SER A 96 2.89 -9.72 -8.60
CA SER A 96 2.46 -11.11 -8.67
C SER A 96 1.27 -11.28 -9.62
N PRO A 97 1.41 -12.04 -10.71
CA PRO A 97 0.28 -12.40 -11.55
C PRO A 97 -0.80 -13.19 -10.81
N LYS A 98 -0.41 -13.91 -9.74
CA LYS A 98 -1.34 -14.70 -8.93
C LYS A 98 -2.20 -13.82 -8.04
N ALA A 99 -1.61 -12.80 -7.38
CA ALA A 99 -2.36 -11.78 -6.66
C ALA A 99 -3.42 -11.13 -7.55
N ILE A 100 -3.01 -10.66 -8.74
CA ILE A 100 -3.92 -10.06 -9.71
C ILE A 100 -5.01 -11.04 -10.19
N LYS A 101 -4.68 -12.31 -10.32
CA LYS A 101 -5.69 -13.33 -10.68
C LYS A 101 -6.74 -13.51 -9.58
N LEU A 102 -6.31 -13.56 -8.32
CA LEU A 102 -7.20 -13.64 -7.16
C LEU A 102 -8.09 -12.42 -7.06
N ALA A 103 -7.49 -11.22 -7.09
CA ALA A 103 -8.22 -9.94 -7.02
C ALA A 103 -9.28 -9.82 -8.12
N LYS A 104 -8.97 -10.22 -9.36
CA LYS A 104 -9.93 -10.24 -10.48
C LYS A 104 -11.07 -11.23 -10.26
N ALA A 105 -10.80 -12.41 -9.70
CA ALA A 105 -11.83 -13.40 -9.40
C ALA A 105 -12.80 -12.85 -8.34
N ILE A 106 -12.28 -12.32 -7.23
CA ILE A 106 -13.08 -11.70 -6.16
C ILE A 106 -13.93 -10.55 -6.71
N CYS A 107 -13.33 -9.65 -7.50
CA CYS A 107 -14.00 -8.51 -8.10
C CYS A 107 -15.15 -8.95 -9.04
N THR A 108 -14.94 -10.00 -9.84
CA THR A 108 -15.94 -10.54 -10.75
C THR A 108 -17.11 -11.15 -10.02
N ASP A 109 -16.84 -11.96 -8.98
CA ASP A 109 -17.87 -12.62 -8.20
C ASP A 109 -18.74 -11.64 -7.39
N GLN A 110 -18.20 -10.45 -7.12
CA GLN A 110 -18.90 -9.36 -6.45
C GLN A 110 -19.53 -8.34 -7.41
N GLU A 111 -19.47 -8.61 -8.72
CA GLU A 111 -20.04 -7.74 -9.77
C GLU A 111 -19.51 -6.30 -9.74
N LEU A 112 -18.25 -6.12 -9.29
CA LEU A 112 -17.59 -4.81 -9.20
C LEU A 112 -16.77 -4.50 -10.46
N SER A 113 -16.52 -3.20 -10.70
CA SER A 113 -15.70 -2.73 -11.83
C SER A 113 -14.43 -2.06 -11.30
N ILE A 114 -13.35 -2.85 -11.16
CA ILE A 114 -12.04 -2.40 -10.71
C ILE A 114 -10.98 -2.84 -11.72
N THR A 115 -10.03 -1.97 -12.04
CA THR A 115 -8.93 -2.30 -12.94
C THR A 115 -7.78 -2.94 -12.16
N TYR A 116 -7.40 -4.18 -12.48
CA TYR A 116 -6.23 -4.84 -11.89
C TYR A 116 -5.18 -5.15 -12.96
N LYS A 117 -3.91 -4.76 -12.69
CA LYS A 117 -2.78 -4.94 -13.61
C LYS A 117 -1.58 -5.57 -12.90
N VAL A 118 -0.90 -6.49 -13.59
CA VAL A 118 0.43 -6.92 -13.15
C VAL A 118 1.42 -5.80 -13.44
N ALA A 119 2.09 -5.29 -12.42
CA ALA A 119 3.04 -4.20 -12.56
C ALA A 119 4.13 -4.30 -11.48
N ASP A 120 5.36 -4.26 -11.89
CA ASP A 120 6.51 -4.08 -11.02
C ASP A 120 6.75 -2.58 -10.79
N LEU A 121 6.61 -2.15 -9.55
CA LEU A 121 6.78 -0.74 -9.15
C LEU A 121 8.25 -0.28 -9.17
N LEU A 122 9.19 -1.22 -9.32
CA LEU A 122 10.61 -0.92 -9.45
C LEU A 122 11.06 -0.78 -10.91
N ASP A 123 10.16 -1.07 -11.87
CA ASP A 123 10.37 -0.83 -13.31
C ASP A 123 9.79 0.52 -13.72
N ASP A 124 10.65 1.49 -13.97
CA ASP A 124 10.29 2.86 -14.35
C ASP A 124 9.44 2.94 -15.64
N ALA A 125 9.66 2.05 -16.62
CA ALA A 125 8.87 2.03 -17.85
C ALA A 125 7.43 1.54 -17.57
N VAL A 126 7.29 0.54 -16.70
CA VAL A 126 5.98 0.04 -16.24
C VAL A 126 5.24 1.14 -15.48
N VAL A 127 5.91 1.79 -14.51
CA VAL A 127 5.32 2.86 -13.70
C VAL A 127 4.80 4.00 -14.56
N ARG A 128 5.58 4.46 -15.55
CA ARG A 128 5.14 5.53 -16.48
C ARG A 128 3.88 5.15 -17.27
N SER A 129 3.70 3.88 -17.57
CA SER A 129 2.53 3.40 -18.33
C SER A 129 1.22 3.41 -17.54
N LEU A 130 1.30 3.48 -16.20
CA LEU A 130 0.12 3.45 -15.33
C LEU A 130 -0.64 4.78 -15.29
N GLY A 131 0.02 5.90 -15.58
CA GLY A 131 -0.58 7.23 -15.55
C GLY A 131 -0.45 7.92 -14.19
N LYS A 132 -1.38 8.84 -13.88
CA LYS A 132 -1.37 9.63 -12.65
C LYS A 132 -2.69 9.53 -11.89
N PHE A 133 -2.59 9.55 -10.57
CA PHE A 133 -3.69 9.31 -9.64
C PHE A 133 -3.84 10.47 -8.65
N SER A 134 -5.07 10.75 -8.25
CA SER A 134 -5.38 11.70 -7.17
C SER A 134 -5.01 11.11 -5.80
N VAL A 135 -5.18 9.78 -5.65
CA VAL A 135 -4.78 9.07 -4.44
C VAL A 135 -3.90 7.89 -4.84
N VAL A 136 -2.74 7.80 -4.21
CA VAL A 136 -1.85 6.63 -4.23
C VAL A 136 -1.92 6.03 -2.83
N HIS A 137 -2.28 4.75 -2.74
CA HIS A 137 -2.41 4.03 -1.48
C HIS A 137 -1.39 2.88 -1.41
N ASP A 138 -0.84 2.67 -0.24
CA ASP A 138 0.05 1.56 0.11
C ASP A 138 -0.29 1.06 1.52
N LYS A 139 -0.47 -0.25 1.65
CA LYS A 139 -0.66 -0.91 2.93
C LYS A 139 0.26 -2.15 2.99
N GLY A 140 1.52 -1.93 3.41
CA GLY A 140 2.52 -2.99 3.61
C GLY A 140 3.45 -3.26 2.43
N THR A 141 3.26 -2.63 1.26
CA THR A 141 4.14 -2.84 0.11
C THR A 141 5.53 -2.22 0.33
N TYR A 142 5.58 -1.02 0.89
CA TYR A 142 6.84 -0.41 1.31
C TYR A 142 7.56 -1.25 2.38
N ASP A 143 6.80 -1.90 3.27
CA ASP A 143 7.34 -2.82 4.28
C ASP A 143 7.98 -4.05 3.60
N ALA A 144 7.27 -4.69 2.68
CA ALA A 144 7.79 -5.85 1.94
C ALA A 144 9.07 -5.50 1.15
N ILE A 145 9.08 -4.36 0.43
CA ILE A 145 10.27 -3.87 -0.27
C ILE A 145 11.44 -3.65 0.71
N SER A 146 11.14 -3.13 1.91
CA SER A 146 12.16 -2.86 2.94
C SER A 146 12.77 -4.13 3.54
N LEU A 147 12.11 -5.27 3.42
CA LEU A 147 12.58 -6.58 3.89
C LEU A 147 13.31 -7.39 2.82
N ASN A 148 13.54 -6.82 1.63
CA ASN A 148 14.22 -7.54 0.55
C ASN A 148 15.67 -7.87 0.94
N PRO A 149 16.13 -9.13 0.73
CA PRO A 149 17.45 -9.57 1.16
C PRO A 149 18.60 -9.06 0.30
N ASP A 150 18.34 -8.57 -0.93
CA ASP A 150 19.43 -8.19 -1.85
C ASP A 150 19.86 -6.72 -1.66
N ASP A 151 18.98 -5.78 -1.98
CA ASP A 151 19.28 -4.33 -1.92
C ASP A 151 18.02 -3.52 -1.57
N SER A 152 17.53 -3.69 -0.34
CA SER A 152 16.32 -3.02 0.14
C SER A 152 16.41 -1.49 0.05
N LYS A 153 17.61 -0.92 0.23
CA LYS A 153 17.79 0.54 0.19
C LYS A 153 17.55 1.10 -1.21
N THR A 154 18.21 0.56 -2.23
CA THR A 154 18.00 1.00 -3.63
C THR A 154 16.56 0.74 -4.06
N MET A 155 15.97 -0.39 -3.66
CA MET A 155 14.58 -0.70 -3.98
C MET A 155 13.60 0.30 -3.36
N ARG A 156 13.82 0.74 -2.11
CA ARG A 156 13.01 1.81 -1.49
C ARG A 156 13.14 3.15 -2.22
N GLU A 157 14.35 3.50 -2.67
CA GLU A 157 14.57 4.74 -3.44
C GLU A 157 13.82 4.70 -4.79
N LEU A 158 13.87 3.57 -5.51
CA LEU A 158 13.11 3.35 -6.74
C LEU A 158 11.59 3.44 -6.48
N TYR A 159 11.12 2.79 -5.41
CA TYR A 159 9.72 2.82 -5.01
C TYR A 159 9.24 4.25 -4.69
N ILE A 160 10.01 5.03 -3.94
CA ILE A 160 9.68 6.44 -3.64
C ILE A 160 9.58 7.25 -4.93
N GLY A 161 10.49 7.01 -5.88
CA GLY A 161 10.44 7.57 -7.23
C GLY A 161 9.17 7.19 -7.99
N ALA A 162 8.76 5.92 -7.91
CA ALA A 162 7.52 5.42 -8.52
C ALA A 162 6.28 6.12 -7.92
N VAL A 163 6.17 6.20 -6.61
CA VAL A 163 5.08 6.92 -5.94
C VAL A 163 5.01 8.39 -6.41
N ARG A 164 6.17 9.06 -6.50
CA ARG A 164 6.24 10.44 -6.99
C ARG A 164 5.75 10.56 -8.44
N GLN A 165 6.05 9.59 -9.29
CA GLN A 165 5.59 9.59 -10.68
C GLN A 165 4.08 9.35 -10.78
N LEU A 166 3.54 8.41 -10.00
CA LEU A 166 2.12 8.04 -10.01
C LEU A 166 1.22 9.12 -9.41
N LEU A 167 1.70 9.88 -8.44
CA LEU A 167 0.89 10.87 -7.75
C LEU A 167 0.73 12.14 -8.61
N ARG A 168 -0.48 12.71 -8.68
CA ARG A 168 -0.74 14.07 -9.18
C ARG A 168 -0.10 15.10 -8.26
N ASP A 169 0.08 16.33 -8.74
CA ASP A 169 0.74 17.38 -7.95
C ASP A 169 -0.12 17.85 -6.76
N ASP A 170 -1.44 17.77 -6.89
CA ASP A 170 -2.44 18.03 -5.84
C ASP A 170 -2.92 16.77 -5.12
N GLY A 171 -2.35 15.60 -5.45
CA GLY A 171 -2.74 14.30 -4.94
C GLY A 171 -2.26 14.02 -3.53
N MET A 172 -2.76 12.91 -2.95
CA MET A 172 -2.40 12.41 -1.64
C MET A 172 -1.82 11.00 -1.72
N PHE A 173 -0.70 10.78 -1.06
CA PHE A 173 -0.12 9.47 -0.86
C PHE A 173 -0.42 8.98 0.56
N ILE A 174 -1.15 7.89 0.68
CA ILE A 174 -1.55 7.27 1.95
C ILE A 174 -0.70 6.03 2.13
N LEU A 175 0.10 6.00 3.18
CA LEU A 175 1.01 4.90 3.50
C LEU A 175 0.70 4.33 4.87
N THR A 176 0.50 3.02 4.96
CA THR A 176 0.40 2.27 6.22
C THR A 176 1.51 1.25 6.31
N SER A 177 2.24 1.29 7.41
CA SER A 177 3.40 0.45 7.71
C SER A 177 3.31 -0.14 9.10
N CYS A 178 3.76 -1.38 9.29
CA CYS A 178 3.98 -1.99 10.60
C CYS A 178 5.46 -1.99 11.03
N ASN A 179 6.38 -1.71 10.11
CA ASN A 179 7.82 -1.76 10.35
C ASN A 179 8.45 -0.40 10.63
N TRP A 180 7.78 0.68 10.23
CA TRP A 180 8.34 2.02 10.27
C TRP A 180 7.55 2.96 11.17
N THR A 181 8.23 3.70 12.01
CA THR A 181 7.63 4.80 12.77
C THR A 181 7.31 6.00 11.88
N GLN A 182 6.43 6.88 12.34
CA GLN A 182 6.14 8.14 11.66
C GLN A 182 7.42 8.94 11.35
N ALA A 183 8.34 9.03 12.31
CA ALA A 183 9.56 9.82 12.15
C ALA A 183 10.47 9.25 11.05
N GLU A 184 10.60 7.93 10.98
CA GLU A 184 11.37 7.25 9.95
C GLU A 184 10.73 7.38 8.57
N LEU A 185 9.40 7.22 8.46
CA LEU A 185 8.69 7.45 7.20
C LEU A 185 8.85 8.90 6.71
N VAL A 186 8.65 9.89 7.59
CA VAL A 186 8.85 11.31 7.25
C VAL A 186 10.27 11.55 6.74
N LYS A 187 11.27 10.94 7.36
CA LYS A 187 12.67 11.06 6.95
C LYS A 187 12.94 10.38 5.62
N SER A 188 12.44 9.16 5.40
CA SER A 188 12.64 8.40 4.16
C SER A 188 12.02 9.09 2.95
N PHE A 189 10.87 9.72 3.12
CA PHE A 189 10.13 10.40 2.06
C PHE A 189 10.45 11.90 1.93
N ALA A 190 11.32 12.45 2.80
CA ALA A 190 11.58 13.88 2.93
C ALA A 190 12.11 14.58 1.67
N GLU A 191 12.73 13.86 0.73
CA GLU A 191 13.25 14.47 -0.49
C GLU A 191 12.12 14.98 -1.39
N HIS A 192 11.02 14.24 -1.51
CA HIS A 192 9.98 14.48 -2.49
C HIS A 192 8.62 14.81 -1.89
N PHE A 193 8.42 14.55 -0.61
CA PHE A 193 7.11 14.63 0.05
C PHE A 193 7.17 15.41 1.36
N VAL A 194 6.01 15.94 1.75
CA VAL A 194 5.76 16.56 3.06
C VAL A 194 4.65 15.79 3.75
N LEU A 195 4.83 15.51 5.05
CA LEU A 195 3.76 14.96 5.87
C LEU A 195 2.59 15.94 5.91
N HIS A 196 1.42 15.50 5.45
CA HIS A 196 0.19 16.25 5.52
C HIS A 196 -0.55 16.00 6.83
N VAL A 197 -0.79 14.71 7.15
CA VAL A 197 -1.49 14.31 8.38
C VAL A 197 -1.12 12.88 8.76
N VAL A 198 -1.27 12.56 10.05
CA VAL A 198 -1.22 11.19 10.57
C VAL A 198 -2.64 10.70 10.79
N ILE A 199 -2.99 9.56 10.22
CA ILE A 199 -4.28 8.91 10.47
C ILE A 199 -4.18 8.24 11.85
N PRO A 200 -5.02 8.59 12.83
CA PRO A 200 -4.93 8.02 14.17
C PRO A 200 -5.12 6.50 14.17
N THR A 201 -4.20 5.79 14.78
CA THR A 201 -4.25 4.34 15.00
C THR A 201 -4.40 4.02 16.49
N PRO A 202 -5.00 2.88 16.85
CA PRO A 202 -5.06 2.48 18.24
C PRO A 202 -3.67 2.37 18.87
N THR A 203 -3.52 2.90 20.07
CA THR A 203 -2.30 2.78 20.84
C THR A 203 -2.49 1.78 21.96
N PHE A 204 -1.47 1.01 22.27
CA PHE A 204 -1.44 0.17 23.47
C PHE A 204 -0.30 0.61 24.39
N LYS A 205 -0.50 0.39 25.70
CA LYS A 205 0.54 0.65 26.69
C LYS A 205 1.02 -0.68 27.25
N PHE A 206 2.32 -0.91 27.15
CA PHE A 206 2.95 -2.07 27.75
C PHE A 206 4.26 -1.64 28.44
N GLY A 207 4.45 -2.05 29.68
CA GLY A 207 5.68 -1.74 30.43
C GLY A 207 6.01 -0.24 30.58
N GLY A 208 4.99 0.65 30.54
CA GLY A 208 5.19 2.10 30.59
C GLY A 208 5.47 2.77 29.26
N SER A 209 5.65 2.00 28.19
CA SER A 209 5.81 2.51 26.81
C SER A 209 4.50 2.48 26.06
N VAL A 210 4.31 3.45 25.14
CA VAL A 210 3.18 3.52 24.22
C VAL A 210 3.66 3.03 22.86
N GLY A 211 2.95 2.06 22.27
CA GLY A 211 3.23 1.55 20.93
C GLY A 211 1.97 1.57 20.05
N ASN A 212 2.20 1.57 18.75
CA ASN A 212 1.18 1.36 17.73
C ASN A 212 1.50 0.05 17.00
N VAL A 213 0.46 -0.67 16.59
CA VAL A 213 0.64 -1.86 15.74
C VAL A 213 1.03 -1.44 14.33
N VAL A 214 0.44 -0.35 13.84
CA VAL A 214 0.70 0.23 12.53
C VAL A 214 0.83 1.75 12.61
N THR A 215 1.58 2.32 11.68
CA THR A 215 1.69 3.75 11.44
C THR A 215 1.01 4.08 10.12
N SER A 216 0.00 4.94 10.13
CA SER A 216 -0.67 5.40 8.90
C SER A 216 -0.45 6.90 8.72
N VAL A 217 0.14 7.29 7.59
CA VAL A 217 0.51 8.67 7.28
C VAL A 217 0.00 9.06 5.90
N VAL A 218 -0.29 10.35 5.74
CA VAL A 218 -0.63 10.94 4.45
C VAL A 218 0.43 11.95 4.07
N PHE A 219 0.96 11.78 2.88
CA PHE A 219 1.92 12.70 2.30
C PHE A 219 1.32 13.47 1.12
N VAL A 220 1.86 14.64 0.87
CA VAL A 220 1.66 15.42 -0.36
C VAL A 220 3.01 15.75 -0.99
N LYS A 221 3.05 16.00 -2.29
CA LYS A 221 4.28 16.42 -2.96
C LYS A 221 4.80 17.76 -2.42
N LYS A 222 6.12 17.91 -2.46
CA LYS A 222 6.78 19.20 -2.26
C LYS A 222 6.57 20.13 -3.46
#